data_327cb2faf9e3511cb9edda702cf1eaa4
#
_entry.id   327cb2faf9e3511cb9edda702cf1eaa4
#
_cell.length_a   1.000
_cell.length_b   1.000
_cell.length_c   1.000
_cell.angle_alpha   90.00
_cell.angle_beta   90.00
_cell.angle_gamma   90.00
#
_symmetry.space_group_name_H-M   'P 1'
#
loop_
_entity.id
_entity.type
_entity.pdbx_description
1 polymer ?
#
loop_
_entity_poly.entity_id
_entity_poly.type
_entity_poly.pdbx_seq_one_letter_code
_entity_poly.pdbx_strand_id
1 'polypeptide(L)'
;MNIVVSFKVVPDDQDIQVAGDGSLDFSKAHRIVSAYDLNGLEAAAQLASDNEGSTTCAVTVGASKIDDSKLKKNILARGIDTLVMRADDAYADMDAHAAAEALASVLSGMDYDLVICGDGSADNYAQQVDVQLASKLGLPVVNAVTKITAKGGAVEVERTLEDVVEVVEVPLPAVISVTPDVAIPRIPGMKDILAAGKKPMDVAGADVAPANVIEVVSCKAPEQADRKLEILDASADGAIEKFAA
;
A
#
# COMPACT_ATOMS: atom_id res chain seq x y z
N MET A 1 15.50 -5.84 -14.81
CA MET A 1 14.07 -5.43 -14.75
C MET A 1 13.94 -4.19 -13.87
N ASN A 2 13.22 -3.18 -14.33
CA ASN A 2 12.93 -1.98 -13.57
C ASN A 2 11.59 -2.16 -12.84
N ILE A 3 11.64 -2.28 -11.51
CA ILE A 3 10.47 -2.57 -10.69
C ILE A 3 10.07 -1.29 -9.95
N VAL A 4 8.86 -0.84 -10.18
CA VAL A 4 8.26 0.28 -9.43
C VAL A 4 7.29 -0.27 -8.40
N VAL A 5 7.31 0.28 -7.18
CA VAL A 5 6.31 -0.02 -6.15
C VAL A 5 5.57 1.24 -5.79
N SER A 6 4.26 1.26 -6.02
CA SER A 6 3.42 2.33 -5.49
C SER A 6 3.12 2.09 -4.01
N PHE A 7 3.11 3.15 -3.21
CA PHE A 7 2.76 3.04 -1.80
C PHE A 7 1.99 4.28 -1.34
N LYS A 8 1.19 4.11 -0.31
CA LYS A 8 0.42 5.19 0.31
C LYS A 8 0.96 5.52 1.70
N VAL A 9 1.04 6.80 2.02
CA VAL A 9 1.30 7.28 3.38
C VAL A 9 -0.04 7.54 4.04
N VAL A 10 -0.28 6.87 5.15
CA VAL A 10 -1.55 6.90 5.89
C VAL A 10 -1.32 7.37 7.32
N PRO A 11 -2.37 7.87 8.03
CA PRO A 11 -2.27 8.08 9.46
C PRO A 11 -2.12 6.73 10.19
N ASP A 12 -1.32 6.70 11.25
CA ASP A 12 -1.24 5.54 12.15
C ASP A 12 -2.59 5.40 12.89
N ASP A 13 -3.24 4.26 12.73
CA ASP A 13 -4.56 3.99 13.31
C ASP A 13 -4.55 3.97 14.84
N GLN A 14 -3.40 3.67 15.45
CA GLN A 14 -3.22 3.67 16.91
C GLN A 14 -3.25 5.09 17.51
N ASP A 15 -2.99 6.10 16.70
CA ASP A 15 -2.96 7.50 17.14
C ASP A 15 -4.30 8.23 16.87
N ILE A 16 -5.23 7.62 16.12
CA ILE A 16 -6.53 8.21 15.79
C ILE A 16 -7.40 8.28 17.04
N GLN A 17 -7.91 9.46 17.33
CA GLN A 17 -8.80 9.68 18.47
C GLN A 17 -10.27 9.74 18.01
N VAL A 18 -11.16 9.11 18.76
CA VAL A 18 -12.59 9.14 18.50
C VAL A 18 -13.24 10.14 19.46
N ALA A 19 -13.89 11.16 18.93
CA ALA A 19 -14.65 12.14 19.71
C ALA A 19 -15.99 11.55 20.18
N GLY A 20 -16.65 12.25 21.14
CA GLY A 20 -17.91 11.79 21.72
C GLY A 20 -19.10 11.69 20.74
N ASP A 21 -19.02 12.35 19.59
CA ASP A 21 -20.01 12.27 18.49
C ASP A 21 -19.63 11.23 17.42
N GLY A 22 -18.59 10.43 17.67
CA GLY A 22 -18.07 9.42 16.76
C GLY A 22 -17.16 9.97 15.66
N SER A 23 -16.90 11.27 15.58
CA SER A 23 -15.96 11.83 14.60
C SER A 23 -14.52 11.41 14.90
N LEU A 24 -13.69 11.32 13.84
CA LEU A 24 -12.30 10.91 13.93
C LEU A 24 -11.38 12.13 13.95
N ASP A 25 -10.49 12.20 14.94
CA ASP A 25 -9.45 13.22 15.02
C ASP A 25 -8.08 12.64 14.64
N PHE A 26 -7.56 13.08 13.50
CA PHE A 26 -6.25 12.67 12.94
C PHE A 26 -5.12 13.66 13.30
N SER A 27 -5.40 14.70 14.07
CA SER A 27 -4.44 15.81 14.29
C SER A 27 -3.13 15.39 14.93
N LYS A 28 -3.15 14.32 15.74
CA LYS A 28 -2.00 13.76 16.44
C LYS A 28 -1.43 12.50 15.78
N ALA A 29 -2.11 11.96 14.76
CA ALA A 29 -1.69 10.72 14.14
C ALA A 29 -0.38 10.90 13.36
N HIS A 30 0.60 10.08 13.69
CA HIS A 30 1.84 9.98 12.93
C HIS A 30 1.54 9.49 11.51
N ARG A 31 2.48 9.74 10.60
CA ARG A 31 2.38 9.25 9.22
C ARG A 31 3.25 8.03 9.06
N ILE A 32 2.66 6.97 8.55
CA ILE A 32 3.31 5.68 8.30
C ILE A 32 3.03 5.22 6.87
N VAL A 33 3.83 4.29 6.38
CA VAL A 33 3.53 3.56 5.14
C VAL A 33 2.39 2.60 5.42
N SER A 34 1.41 2.53 4.53
CA SER A 34 0.35 1.53 4.59
C SER A 34 0.93 0.12 4.76
N ALA A 35 0.39 -0.66 5.70
CA ALA A 35 0.89 -1.99 6.00
C ALA A 35 0.88 -2.93 4.77
N TYR A 36 -0.13 -2.83 3.92
CA TYR A 36 -0.24 -3.60 2.67
C TYR A 36 0.88 -3.25 1.68
N ASP A 37 1.27 -1.99 1.60
CA ASP A 37 2.34 -1.55 0.71
C ASP A 37 3.72 -1.98 1.21
N LEU A 38 3.89 -2.21 2.51
CA LEU A 38 5.12 -2.80 3.04
C LEU A 38 5.39 -4.21 2.48
N ASN A 39 4.34 -5.00 2.24
CA ASN A 39 4.45 -6.31 1.60
C ASN A 39 4.88 -6.17 0.13
N GLY A 40 4.32 -5.18 -0.59
CA GLY A 40 4.73 -4.86 -1.96
C GLY A 40 6.19 -4.41 -2.07
N LEU A 41 6.65 -3.55 -1.15
CA LEU A 41 8.07 -3.13 -1.08
C LEU A 41 9.00 -4.32 -0.85
N GLU A 42 8.63 -5.25 0.04
CA GLU A 42 9.41 -6.46 0.29
C GLU A 42 9.42 -7.39 -0.91
N ALA A 43 8.27 -7.61 -1.56
CA ALA A 43 8.16 -8.44 -2.76
C ALA A 43 9.06 -7.91 -3.89
N ALA A 44 9.07 -6.59 -4.11
CA ALA A 44 9.94 -5.95 -5.10
C ALA A 44 11.41 -6.13 -4.77
N ALA A 45 11.79 -5.95 -3.50
CA ALA A 45 13.18 -6.11 -3.06
C ALA A 45 13.67 -7.56 -3.21
N GLN A 46 12.83 -8.55 -2.91
CA GLN A 46 13.14 -9.97 -3.13
C GLN A 46 13.24 -10.29 -4.62
N LEU A 47 12.25 -9.87 -5.42
CA LEU A 47 12.25 -10.09 -6.86
C LEU A 47 13.49 -9.48 -7.55
N ALA A 48 13.91 -8.28 -7.12
CA ALA A 48 15.13 -7.65 -7.63
C ALA A 48 16.39 -8.39 -7.20
N SER A 49 16.45 -8.88 -5.96
CA SER A 49 17.58 -9.69 -5.46
C SER A 49 17.74 -11.00 -6.21
N ASP A 50 16.64 -11.64 -6.59
CA ASP A 50 16.61 -12.92 -7.29
C ASP A 50 16.90 -12.77 -8.81
N ASN A 51 16.88 -11.53 -9.33
CA ASN A 51 17.06 -11.24 -10.75
C ASN A 51 18.15 -10.19 -10.95
N GLU A 52 19.37 -10.62 -11.16
CA GLU A 52 20.55 -9.77 -11.32
C GLU A 52 20.33 -8.66 -12.37
N GLY A 53 20.79 -7.47 -12.06
CA GLY A 53 20.62 -6.27 -12.90
C GLY A 53 19.24 -5.60 -12.79
N SER A 54 18.37 -6.05 -11.90
CA SER A 54 17.11 -5.38 -11.59
C SER A 54 17.32 -4.17 -10.68
N THR A 55 16.43 -3.20 -10.81
CA THR A 55 16.38 -1.98 -9.97
C THR A 55 15.01 -1.81 -9.35
N THR A 56 14.95 -1.13 -8.21
CA THR A 56 13.70 -0.86 -7.50
C THR A 56 13.49 0.63 -7.29
N CYS A 57 12.26 1.09 -7.52
CA CYS A 57 11.85 2.47 -7.25
C CYS A 57 10.54 2.49 -6.48
N ALA A 58 10.50 3.16 -5.34
CA ALA A 58 9.25 3.41 -4.63
C ALA A 58 8.63 4.72 -5.11
N VAL A 59 7.32 4.72 -5.39
CA VAL A 59 6.58 5.90 -5.89
C VAL A 59 5.40 6.19 -4.98
N THR A 60 5.20 7.46 -4.62
CA THR A 60 4.03 7.91 -3.88
C THR A 60 3.58 9.30 -4.27
N VAL A 61 2.30 9.55 -4.11
CA VAL A 61 1.65 10.86 -4.27
C VAL A 61 0.81 11.16 -3.03
N GLY A 62 0.74 12.40 -2.60
CA GLY A 62 -0.08 12.78 -1.45
C GLY A 62 0.15 14.22 -0.99
N ALA A 63 -0.56 14.63 0.07
CA ALA A 63 -0.45 15.98 0.62
C ALA A 63 1.00 16.32 1.03
N SER A 64 1.34 17.61 1.07
CA SER A 64 2.70 18.11 1.38
C SER A 64 3.32 17.49 2.65
N LYS A 65 2.50 17.16 3.63
CA LYS A 65 2.91 16.56 4.91
C LYS A 65 3.47 15.13 4.82
N ILE A 66 3.40 14.47 3.64
CA ILE A 66 4.07 13.16 3.45
C ILE A 66 5.58 13.31 3.24
N ASP A 67 6.09 14.51 2.95
CA ASP A 67 7.52 14.76 2.80
C ASP A 67 8.23 14.77 4.18
N ASP A 68 8.34 13.59 4.76
CA ASP A 68 9.02 13.37 6.03
C ASP A 68 10.33 12.61 5.87
N SER A 69 11.41 13.11 6.47
CA SER A 69 12.76 12.54 6.34
C SER A 69 12.89 11.13 6.95
N LYS A 70 12.16 10.82 8.03
CA LYS A 70 12.21 9.49 8.67
C LYS A 70 11.48 8.48 7.80
N LEU A 71 10.32 8.87 7.26
CA LEU A 71 9.52 8.06 6.37
C LEU A 71 10.32 7.69 5.11
N LYS A 72 10.91 8.67 4.42
CA LYS A 72 11.73 8.44 3.22
C LYS A 72 12.88 7.48 3.47
N LYS A 73 13.61 7.65 4.58
CA LYS A 73 14.71 6.74 4.95
C LYS A 73 14.20 5.34 5.30
N ASN A 74 13.07 5.23 5.97
CA ASN A 74 12.48 3.95 6.31
C ASN A 74 12.13 3.13 5.07
N ILE A 75 11.55 3.76 4.04
CA ILE A 75 11.22 3.12 2.76
C ILE A 75 12.50 2.64 2.06
N LEU A 76 13.46 3.53 1.87
CA LEU A 76 14.72 3.21 1.17
C LEU A 76 15.58 2.18 1.91
N ALA A 77 15.44 2.07 3.22
CA ALA A 77 16.13 1.07 4.02
C ALA A 77 15.59 -0.37 3.83
N ARG A 78 14.44 -0.52 3.17
CA ARG A 78 13.78 -1.81 2.92
C ARG A 78 14.26 -2.51 1.64
N GLY A 79 15.42 -2.16 1.12
CA GLY A 79 15.98 -2.77 -0.09
C GLY A 79 15.58 -2.03 -1.37
N ILE A 80 14.96 -0.87 -1.25
CA ILE A 80 14.58 -0.01 -2.39
C ILE A 80 15.76 0.88 -2.77
N ASP A 81 16.03 1.04 -4.09
CA ASP A 81 17.17 1.80 -4.60
C ASP A 81 16.88 3.29 -4.70
N THR A 82 15.69 3.68 -5.15
CA THR A 82 15.32 5.06 -5.40
C THR A 82 13.90 5.38 -4.90
N LEU A 83 13.61 6.65 -4.66
CA LEU A 83 12.30 7.14 -4.25
C LEU A 83 11.86 8.29 -5.15
N VAL A 84 10.64 8.23 -5.67
CA VAL A 84 9.95 9.35 -6.33
C VAL A 84 8.72 9.70 -5.50
N MET A 85 8.61 10.95 -5.10
CA MET A 85 7.53 11.44 -4.25
C MET A 85 6.96 12.73 -4.83
N ARG A 86 5.65 12.80 -5.01
CA ARG A 86 4.94 14.05 -5.31
C ARG A 86 4.14 14.44 -4.09
N ALA A 87 4.63 15.46 -3.39
CA ALA A 87 4.12 15.91 -2.10
C ALA A 87 3.55 17.33 -2.25
N ASP A 88 2.24 17.44 -2.39
CA ASP A 88 1.54 18.70 -2.62
C ASP A 88 0.13 18.65 -2.00
N ASP A 89 -0.34 19.77 -1.45
CA ASP A 89 -1.68 19.83 -0.85
C ASP A 89 -2.81 19.71 -1.89
N ALA A 90 -2.51 19.89 -3.19
CA ALA A 90 -3.41 19.52 -4.27
C ALA A 90 -3.73 18.02 -4.30
N TYR A 91 -2.91 17.19 -3.66
CA TYR A 91 -3.08 15.75 -3.51
C TYR A 91 -3.66 15.34 -2.14
N ALA A 92 -4.21 16.31 -1.39
CA ALA A 92 -4.93 15.98 -0.17
C ALA A 92 -6.27 15.28 -0.51
N ASP A 93 -6.61 14.30 0.31
CA ASP A 93 -7.93 13.63 0.29
C ASP A 93 -8.36 13.07 -1.08
N MET A 94 -7.40 12.59 -1.88
CA MET A 94 -7.68 11.95 -3.17
C MET A 94 -8.47 10.66 -2.98
N ASP A 95 -9.52 10.50 -3.81
CA ASP A 95 -10.15 9.19 -4.00
C ASP A 95 -9.26 8.26 -4.88
N ALA A 96 -9.70 7.03 -5.11
CA ALA A 96 -8.93 6.06 -5.89
C ALA A 96 -8.72 6.51 -7.34
N HIS A 97 -9.68 7.24 -7.94
CA HIS A 97 -9.56 7.75 -9.30
C HIS A 97 -8.49 8.84 -9.39
N ALA A 98 -8.56 9.84 -8.52
CA ALA A 98 -7.60 10.92 -8.46
C ALA A 98 -6.18 10.42 -8.15
N ALA A 99 -6.06 9.45 -7.21
CA ALA A 99 -4.78 8.83 -6.88
C ALA A 99 -4.17 8.06 -8.07
N ALA A 100 -5.00 7.29 -8.80
CA ALA A 100 -4.54 6.58 -9.99
C ALA A 100 -4.12 7.55 -11.12
N GLU A 101 -4.79 8.70 -11.26
CA GLU A 101 -4.42 9.73 -12.23
C GLU A 101 -3.07 10.39 -11.87
N ALA A 102 -2.88 10.76 -10.62
CA ALA A 102 -1.64 11.34 -10.15
C ALA A 102 -0.45 10.35 -10.29
N LEU A 103 -0.65 9.08 -9.92
CA LEU A 103 0.37 8.02 -10.10
C LEU A 103 0.67 7.78 -11.59
N ALA A 104 -0.35 7.73 -12.46
CA ALA A 104 -0.15 7.54 -13.90
C ALA A 104 0.65 8.69 -14.51
N SER A 105 0.44 9.95 -14.07
CA SER A 105 1.22 11.09 -14.52
C SER A 105 2.71 10.93 -14.18
N VAL A 106 3.02 10.53 -12.96
CA VAL A 106 4.41 10.24 -12.53
C VAL A 106 5.03 9.13 -13.35
N LEU A 107 4.33 7.99 -13.46
CA LEU A 107 4.82 6.79 -14.13
C LEU A 107 4.99 6.98 -15.65
N SER A 108 4.22 7.85 -16.28
CA SER A 108 4.38 8.18 -17.71
C SER A 108 5.73 8.81 -18.06
N GLY A 109 6.44 9.37 -17.09
CA GLY A 109 7.78 9.92 -17.23
C GLY A 109 8.91 8.96 -16.82
N MET A 110 8.61 7.71 -16.51
CA MET A 110 9.56 6.72 -15.97
C MET A 110 9.68 5.50 -16.88
N ASP A 111 10.86 4.89 -16.85
CA ASP A 111 11.08 3.57 -17.45
C ASP A 111 10.82 2.48 -16.40
N TYR A 112 9.87 1.59 -16.68
CA TYR A 112 9.55 0.45 -15.82
C TYR A 112 9.10 -0.77 -16.62
N ASP A 113 9.36 -1.95 -16.07
CA ASP A 113 8.86 -3.22 -16.59
C ASP A 113 7.67 -3.72 -15.75
N LEU A 114 7.70 -3.50 -14.44
CA LEU A 114 6.67 -3.98 -13.52
C LEU A 114 6.31 -2.90 -12.50
N VAL A 115 5.00 -2.67 -12.32
CA VAL A 115 4.46 -1.85 -11.24
C VAL A 115 3.78 -2.76 -10.23
N ILE A 116 4.23 -2.72 -8.97
CA ILE A 116 3.65 -3.45 -7.85
C ILE A 116 2.85 -2.47 -6.99
N CYS A 117 1.61 -2.82 -6.68
CA CYS A 117 0.73 -2.11 -5.75
C CYS A 117 0.35 -3.03 -4.59
N GLY A 118 0.05 -2.49 -3.43
CA GLY A 118 -0.73 -3.20 -2.42
C GLY A 118 -2.17 -3.43 -2.92
N ASP A 119 -2.85 -4.45 -2.45
CA ASP A 119 -4.25 -4.74 -2.81
C ASP A 119 -5.26 -3.73 -2.23
N GLY A 120 -4.80 -2.90 -1.30
CA GLY A 120 -5.57 -1.81 -0.71
C GLY A 120 -4.69 -0.95 0.18
N SER A 121 -5.27 0.06 0.82
CA SER A 121 -4.58 0.90 1.79
C SER A 121 -5.17 0.71 3.19
N ALA A 122 -4.32 0.86 4.22
CA ALA A 122 -4.73 0.62 5.61
C ALA A 122 -5.80 1.61 6.12
N ASP A 123 -6.04 2.72 5.42
CA ASP A 123 -7.07 3.70 5.75
C ASP A 123 -8.40 3.42 5.05
N ASN A 124 -8.45 3.44 3.72
CA ASN A 124 -9.71 3.37 2.95
C ASN A 124 -10.02 1.97 2.38
N TYR A 125 -8.99 1.16 2.16
CA TYR A 125 -9.07 -0.18 1.56
C TYR A 125 -9.99 -0.27 0.34
N ALA A 126 -9.85 0.70 -0.58
CA ALA A 126 -10.76 0.82 -1.72
C ALA A 126 -10.58 -0.28 -2.78
N GLN A 127 -9.40 -0.90 -2.87
CA GLN A 127 -9.04 -1.97 -3.83
C GLN A 127 -9.29 -1.58 -5.30
N GLN A 128 -9.00 -0.34 -5.68
CA GLN A 128 -9.32 0.21 -7.00
C GLN A 128 -8.12 0.89 -7.69
N VAL A 129 -7.12 1.33 -6.94
CA VAL A 129 -6.03 2.14 -7.49
C VAL A 129 -5.22 1.36 -8.53
N ASP A 130 -4.91 0.10 -8.27
CA ASP A 130 -4.16 -0.80 -9.14
C ASP A 130 -4.82 -0.97 -10.53
N VAL A 131 -6.11 -1.31 -10.54
CA VAL A 131 -6.86 -1.54 -11.79
C VAL A 131 -7.10 -0.23 -12.56
N GLN A 132 -7.36 0.88 -11.86
CA GLN A 132 -7.53 2.18 -12.49
C GLN A 132 -6.20 2.71 -13.03
N LEU A 133 -5.09 2.51 -12.30
CA LEU A 133 -3.74 2.85 -12.75
C LEU A 133 -3.38 2.08 -14.02
N ALA A 134 -3.57 0.76 -14.02
CA ALA A 134 -3.30 -0.08 -15.18
C ALA A 134 -4.13 0.36 -16.41
N SER A 135 -5.41 0.67 -16.21
CA SER A 135 -6.28 1.18 -17.27
C SER A 135 -5.77 2.51 -17.85
N LYS A 136 -5.32 3.45 -16.99
CA LYS A 136 -4.78 4.73 -17.44
C LYS A 136 -3.45 4.58 -18.18
N LEU A 137 -2.64 3.60 -17.82
CA LEU A 137 -1.36 3.27 -18.48
C LEU A 137 -1.52 2.35 -19.70
N GLY A 138 -2.70 1.78 -19.93
CA GLY A 138 -2.95 0.82 -21.02
C GLY A 138 -2.23 -0.52 -20.83
N LEU A 139 -2.04 -0.96 -19.57
CA LEU A 139 -1.28 -2.15 -19.21
C LEU A 139 -2.17 -3.29 -18.73
N PRO A 140 -1.72 -4.55 -18.87
CA PRO A 140 -2.35 -5.68 -18.21
C PRO A 140 -2.25 -5.54 -16.68
N VAL A 141 -3.26 -6.06 -15.98
CA VAL A 141 -3.30 -6.05 -14.52
C VAL A 141 -3.73 -7.40 -13.97
N VAL A 142 -3.06 -7.85 -12.90
CA VAL A 142 -3.47 -9.02 -12.11
C VAL A 142 -3.46 -8.63 -10.64
N ASN A 143 -4.57 -8.87 -9.96
CA ASN A 143 -4.75 -8.58 -8.53
C ASN A 143 -4.77 -9.86 -7.67
N ALA A 144 -4.80 -9.69 -6.35
CA ALA A 144 -4.78 -10.77 -5.35
C ALA A 144 -3.54 -11.70 -5.49
N VAL A 145 -2.39 -11.13 -5.87
CA VAL A 145 -1.17 -11.87 -6.12
C VAL A 145 -0.49 -12.26 -4.80
N THR A 146 -0.22 -13.55 -4.65
CA THR A 146 0.44 -14.13 -3.48
C THR A 146 1.88 -14.58 -3.75
N LYS A 147 2.30 -14.63 -5.04
CA LYS A 147 3.68 -14.94 -5.42
C LYS A 147 4.02 -14.39 -6.80
N ILE A 148 5.27 -13.98 -7.00
CA ILE A 148 5.79 -13.42 -8.25
C ILE A 148 7.08 -14.14 -8.62
N THR A 149 7.21 -14.54 -9.88
CA THR A 149 8.43 -15.15 -10.42
C THR A 149 8.75 -14.52 -11.78
N ALA A 150 9.98 -14.03 -11.98
CA ALA A 150 10.41 -13.48 -13.27
C ALA A 150 10.60 -14.57 -14.32
N LYS A 151 10.16 -14.30 -15.57
CA LYS A 151 10.16 -15.25 -16.70
C LYS A 151 10.61 -14.60 -18.01
N GLY A 152 11.75 -13.94 -18.03
CA GLY A 152 12.39 -13.47 -19.27
C GLY A 152 11.46 -12.65 -20.20
N GLY A 153 10.96 -11.49 -19.78
CA GLY A 153 10.05 -10.64 -20.52
C GLY A 153 8.58 -10.76 -20.09
N ALA A 154 8.32 -11.62 -19.12
CA ALA A 154 7.04 -11.79 -18.44
C ALA A 154 7.25 -12.00 -16.94
N VAL A 155 6.20 -11.97 -16.15
CA VAL A 155 6.17 -12.48 -14.79
C VAL A 155 5.11 -13.58 -14.70
N GLU A 156 5.45 -14.67 -14.02
CA GLU A 156 4.48 -15.67 -13.59
C GLU A 156 4.03 -15.30 -12.19
N VAL A 157 2.72 -15.16 -11.99
CA VAL A 157 2.13 -14.82 -10.71
C VAL A 157 1.17 -15.92 -10.26
N GLU A 158 1.19 -16.21 -8.96
CA GLU A 158 0.14 -17.01 -8.31
C GLU A 158 -0.84 -16.04 -7.66
N ARG A 159 -2.13 -16.23 -7.91
CA ARG A 159 -3.20 -15.51 -7.21
C ARG A 159 -4.13 -16.50 -6.51
N THR A 160 -4.40 -16.24 -5.25
CA THR A 160 -5.28 -17.08 -4.44
C THR A 160 -6.69 -16.51 -4.46
N LEU A 161 -7.63 -17.28 -4.97
CA LEU A 161 -9.05 -16.99 -4.96
C LEU A 161 -9.74 -17.89 -3.91
N GLU A 162 -11.07 -17.81 -3.78
CA GLU A 162 -11.82 -18.55 -2.75
C GLU A 162 -11.56 -20.07 -2.80
N ASP A 163 -11.64 -20.66 -4.00
CA ASP A 163 -11.59 -22.12 -4.18
C ASP A 163 -10.37 -22.61 -4.98
N VAL A 164 -9.59 -21.68 -5.57
CA VAL A 164 -8.52 -22.03 -6.49
C VAL A 164 -7.30 -21.12 -6.33
N VAL A 165 -6.15 -21.67 -6.70
CA VAL A 165 -4.94 -20.88 -6.96
C VAL A 165 -4.73 -20.86 -8.47
N GLU A 166 -4.76 -19.68 -9.05
CA GLU A 166 -4.46 -19.48 -10.48
C GLU A 166 -2.98 -19.14 -10.64
N VAL A 167 -2.35 -19.74 -11.65
CA VAL A 167 -1.02 -19.38 -12.11
C VAL A 167 -1.16 -18.70 -13.46
N VAL A 168 -0.74 -17.42 -13.51
CA VAL A 168 -0.93 -16.58 -14.68
C VAL A 168 0.42 -16.04 -15.16
N GLU A 169 0.73 -16.21 -16.43
CA GLU A 169 1.87 -15.54 -17.06
C GLU A 169 1.42 -14.20 -17.63
N VAL A 170 2.07 -13.11 -17.17
CA VAL A 170 1.72 -11.74 -17.52
C VAL A 170 2.87 -11.11 -18.30
N PRO A 171 2.65 -10.72 -19.58
CA PRO A 171 3.67 -10.03 -20.35
C PRO A 171 3.99 -8.65 -19.76
N LEU A 172 5.26 -8.28 -19.78
CA LEU A 172 5.72 -6.96 -19.34
C LEU A 172 5.66 -5.93 -20.50
N PRO A 173 5.40 -4.63 -20.21
CA PRO A 173 5.17 -4.08 -18.87
C PRO A 173 3.77 -4.39 -18.32
N ALA A 174 3.65 -4.51 -16.99
CA ALA A 174 2.41 -4.89 -16.32
C ALA A 174 2.24 -4.19 -14.95
N VAL A 175 1.00 -4.18 -14.46
CA VAL A 175 0.66 -3.80 -13.09
C VAL A 175 0.19 -5.05 -12.35
N ILE A 176 0.67 -5.27 -11.14
CA ILE A 176 0.16 -6.32 -10.25
C ILE A 176 -0.18 -5.73 -8.88
N SER A 177 -1.22 -6.24 -8.23
CA SER A 177 -1.44 -5.92 -6.83
C SER A 177 -1.33 -7.16 -5.95
N VAL A 178 -0.62 -6.99 -4.84
CA VAL A 178 -0.19 -8.08 -3.98
C VAL A 178 -0.93 -8.06 -2.65
N THR A 179 -1.31 -9.26 -2.20
CA THR A 179 -1.85 -9.46 -0.85
C THR A 179 -0.72 -9.52 0.19
N PRO A 180 -1.02 -9.42 1.49
CA PRO A 180 -0.02 -9.58 2.55
C PRO A 180 0.75 -10.90 2.52
N ASP A 181 0.18 -11.95 1.89
CA ASP A 181 0.80 -13.27 1.81
C ASP A 181 2.00 -13.33 0.86
N VAL A 182 2.20 -12.33 -0.01
CA VAL A 182 3.27 -12.32 -1.00
C VAL A 182 4.66 -12.34 -0.38
N ALA A 183 4.88 -11.60 0.70
CA ALA A 183 6.15 -11.52 1.41
C ALA A 183 5.99 -10.90 2.80
N ILE A 184 6.78 -11.35 3.76
CA ILE A 184 6.83 -10.74 5.10
C ILE A 184 7.79 -9.55 5.06
N PRO A 185 7.33 -8.32 5.38
CA PRO A 185 8.16 -7.13 5.31
C PRO A 185 9.36 -7.19 6.25
N ARG A 186 10.55 -6.92 5.73
CA ARG A 186 11.76 -6.80 6.56
C ARG A 186 11.68 -5.60 7.50
N ILE A 187 12.30 -5.73 8.67
CA ILE A 187 12.49 -4.62 9.60
C ILE A 187 13.89 -4.06 9.36
N PRO A 188 14.02 -2.79 8.90
CA PRO A 188 15.33 -2.19 8.63
C PRO A 188 16.17 -2.05 9.89
N GLY A 189 17.43 -2.46 9.82
CA GLY A 189 18.41 -2.22 10.87
C GLY A 189 18.96 -0.78 10.84
N MET A 190 19.65 -0.38 11.90
CA MET A 190 20.28 0.96 11.99
C MET A 190 21.24 1.22 10.82
N LYS A 191 22.01 0.22 10.38
CA LYS A 191 22.93 0.31 9.24
C LYS A 191 22.18 0.62 7.95
N ASP A 192 21.02 -0.02 7.73
CA ASP A 192 20.21 0.17 6.53
C ASP A 192 19.60 1.58 6.49
N ILE A 193 19.13 2.08 7.64
CA ILE A 193 18.60 3.45 7.78
C ILE A 193 19.69 4.50 7.49
N LEU A 194 20.92 4.28 7.95
CA LEU A 194 22.04 5.18 7.66
C LEU A 194 22.42 5.16 6.18
N ALA A 195 22.46 3.99 5.56
CA ALA A 195 22.74 3.84 4.13
C ALA A 195 21.64 4.47 3.27
N ALA A 196 20.38 4.34 3.67
CA ALA A 196 19.21 4.90 2.98
C ALA A 196 19.29 6.43 2.82
N GLY A 197 19.91 7.13 3.76
CA GLY A 197 20.10 8.59 3.68
C GLY A 197 20.97 9.07 2.52
N LYS A 198 21.66 8.16 1.84
CA LYS A 198 22.53 8.46 0.67
C LYS A 198 21.90 8.05 -0.66
N LYS A 199 20.77 7.36 -0.64
CA LYS A 199 20.08 6.90 -1.85
C LYS A 199 19.37 8.04 -2.57
N PRO A 200 19.23 7.98 -3.90
CA PRO A 200 18.55 9.01 -4.68
C PRO A 200 17.08 9.17 -4.27
N MET A 201 16.64 10.42 -4.19
CA MET A 201 15.25 10.80 -3.93
C MET A 201 14.87 11.94 -4.87
N ASP A 202 13.80 11.77 -5.63
CA ASP A 202 13.15 12.83 -6.39
C ASP A 202 11.87 13.25 -5.66
N VAL A 203 11.87 14.43 -5.06
CA VAL A 203 10.73 14.99 -4.32
C VAL A 203 10.32 16.29 -4.95
N ALA A 204 9.08 16.37 -5.42
CA ALA A 204 8.53 17.55 -6.08
C ALA A 204 7.05 17.79 -5.69
N GLY A 205 6.49 18.91 -6.12
CA GLY A 205 5.06 19.19 -6.03
C GLY A 205 4.23 18.39 -7.02
N ALA A 206 2.95 18.76 -7.15
CA ALA A 206 2.01 18.11 -8.05
C ALA A 206 2.38 18.31 -9.53
N ASP A 207 2.36 17.21 -10.29
CA ASP A 207 2.53 17.23 -11.76
C ASP A 207 1.19 17.52 -12.47
N VAL A 208 0.08 17.12 -11.86
CA VAL A 208 -1.30 17.28 -12.36
C VAL A 208 -2.22 17.70 -11.22
N ALA A 209 -3.40 18.19 -11.54
CA ALA A 209 -4.45 18.50 -10.57
C ALA A 209 -5.63 17.51 -10.78
N PRO A 210 -5.55 16.29 -10.23
CA PRO A 210 -6.59 15.29 -10.42
C PRO A 210 -7.88 15.69 -9.72
N ALA A 211 -9.01 15.27 -10.27
CA ALA A 211 -10.30 15.53 -9.67
C ALA A 211 -10.87 14.26 -9.02
N ASN A 212 -11.38 14.39 -7.79
CA ASN A 212 -12.16 13.33 -7.17
C ASN A 212 -13.47 13.12 -7.92
N VAL A 213 -13.87 11.87 -8.07
CA VAL A 213 -15.17 11.46 -8.67
C VAL A 213 -16.15 10.95 -7.62
N ILE A 214 -15.71 10.80 -6.36
CA ILE A 214 -16.48 10.35 -5.22
C ILE A 214 -16.43 11.45 -4.14
N GLU A 215 -17.59 11.76 -3.54
CA GLU A 215 -17.68 12.63 -2.37
C GLU A 215 -17.84 11.77 -1.11
N VAL A 216 -16.97 11.98 -0.13
CA VAL A 216 -17.07 11.34 1.19
C VAL A 216 -18.06 12.16 2.04
N VAL A 217 -19.28 11.66 2.19
CA VAL A 217 -20.34 12.34 2.96
C VAL A 217 -20.06 12.32 4.48
N SER A 218 -19.54 11.22 5.00
CA SER A 218 -19.13 11.12 6.40
C SER A 218 -18.17 9.96 6.63
N CYS A 219 -17.30 10.12 7.63
CA CYS A 219 -16.44 9.05 8.15
C CYS A 219 -16.50 9.12 9.68
N LYS A 220 -17.06 8.11 10.32
CA LYS A 220 -17.25 8.04 11.78
C LYS A 220 -16.89 6.66 12.30
N ALA A 221 -16.50 6.61 13.58
CA ALA A 221 -16.39 5.35 14.28
C ALA A 221 -17.75 4.63 14.32
N PRO A 222 -17.80 3.30 14.17
CA PRO A 222 -19.03 2.55 14.26
C PRO A 222 -19.64 2.71 15.67
N GLU A 223 -20.96 2.79 15.75
CA GLU A 223 -21.67 2.74 17.03
C GLU A 223 -21.38 1.39 17.69
N GLN A 224 -20.90 1.44 18.91
CA GLN A 224 -20.71 0.23 19.70
C GLN A 224 -22.06 -0.19 20.28
N ALA A 225 -22.54 -1.36 19.91
CA ALA A 225 -23.68 -1.95 20.59
C ALA A 225 -23.33 -2.18 22.07
N ASP A 226 -24.28 -1.88 22.96
CA ASP A 226 -24.14 -2.17 24.38
C ASP A 226 -23.82 -3.66 24.58
N ARG A 227 -22.59 -3.93 25.01
CA ARG A 227 -22.21 -5.30 25.42
C ARG A 227 -22.93 -5.60 26.72
N LYS A 228 -23.65 -6.71 26.76
CA LYS A 228 -24.34 -7.15 27.98
C LYS A 228 -23.38 -7.38 29.17
N LEU A 229 -22.06 -7.42 28.92
CA LEU A 229 -20.99 -7.67 29.90
C LEU A 229 -21.28 -8.89 30.79
N GLU A 230 -21.91 -9.92 30.20
CA GLU A 230 -22.19 -11.15 30.89
C GLU A 230 -20.89 -11.95 31.03
N ILE A 231 -20.36 -12.01 32.22
CA ILE A 231 -19.14 -12.77 32.52
C ILE A 231 -19.56 -14.17 32.99
N LEU A 232 -19.19 -15.17 32.23
CA LEU A 232 -19.41 -16.55 32.57
C LEU A 232 -18.20 -17.11 33.33
N ASP A 233 -18.45 -17.73 34.47
CA ASP A 233 -17.40 -18.52 35.14
C ASP A 233 -17.26 -19.87 34.40
N ALA A 234 -16.10 -20.11 33.79
CA ALA A 234 -15.81 -21.27 33.00
C ALA A 234 -15.89 -22.60 33.85
N SER A 235 -15.81 -22.49 35.18
CA SER A 235 -15.93 -23.62 36.08
C SER A 235 -17.38 -23.96 36.47
N ALA A 236 -18.34 -23.10 36.10
CA ALA A 236 -19.75 -23.33 36.41
C ALA A 236 -20.38 -24.32 35.43
N ASP A 237 -21.23 -25.22 35.94
CA ASP A 237 -21.98 -26.17 35.13
C ASP A 237 -22.84 -25.43 34.07
N GLY A 238 -22.76 -25.87 32.83
CA GLY A 238 -23.51 -25.28 31.71
C GLY A 238 -22.97 -23.95 31.20
N ALA A 239 -21.79 -23.49 31.64
CA ALA A 239 -21.20 -22.23 31.17
C ALA A 239 -20.86 -22.23 29.67
N ILE A 240 -20.40 -23.39 29.17
CA ILE A 240 -20.05 -23.55 27.73
C ILE A 240 -21.31 -23.50 26.87
N GLU A 241 -22.35 -24.20 27.26
CA GLU A 241 -23.66 -24.22 26.58
C GLU A 241 -24.28 -22.79 26.55
N LYS A 242 -24.18 -22.08 27.67
CA LYS A 242 -24.67 -20.71 27.77
C LYS A 242 -23.87 -19.74 26.89
N PHE A 243 -22.57 -19.95 26.72
CA PHE A 243 -21.73 -19.16 25.82
C PHE A 243 -22.03 -19.44 24.34
N ALA A 244 -22.38 -20.68 24.00
CA ALA A 244 -22.63 -21.12 22.64
C ALA A 244 -24.07 -20.81 22.16
N ALA A 245 -24.99 -20.46 23.06
CA ALA A 245 -26.38 -20.10 22.75
C ALA A 245 -26.55 -18.61 22.43
#